data_99169acb2bd39eceb54d686f0750a88e
#
_entry.id   99169acb2bd39eceb54d686f0750a88e
#
_cell.length_a   1.000
_cell.length_b   1.000
_cell.length_c   1.000
_cell.angle_alpha   90.00
_cell.angle_beta   90.00
_cell.angle_gamma   90.00
#
_symmetry.space_group_name_H-M   'P 1'
#
loop_
_entity.id
_entity.type
_entity.pdbx_description
1 polymer ?
#
loop_
_entity_poly.entity_id
_entity_poly.type
_entity_poly.pdbx_seq_one_letter_code
_entity_poly.pdbx_strand_id
1 'polypeptide(L)'
;AMTDEDLQHVTEQLEAQNVHDDEFERRGRAVSRREPLAHNEEKRGRSKSKHLEVISQGGDEDGMELSKGVHMFEFAFIVPADSPPYDRSPFGKVRYMVKVTALGAGRARSNVEEWRDFFPMVNPAPDGGVTPLTVLFNDVHPTMGLLSVACTSNNISVGGLFNIDIHSPSPPPDLIVYMARVSLHTTIEVTTRRRGRQVSPVQKRRLFEKGIVAHEKSNLDDIDHMPGYIRYAGDDSAWTVQGVARIPDDNAIRPSTMSGTRSPLRFHHTLVVEVVHSRSNPSVPDALTPEGRRKIKVFTLRQGVIIPSCCCALDAVTLMTTGTNFLNEH
;
A
#
# COMPACT_ATOMS: atom_id res chain seq x y z
N ALA A 1 6.27 14.06 -23.01
CA ALA A 1 4.91 13.52 -22.85
C ALA A 1 4.97 12.10 -23.36
N MET A 2 4.61 11.15 -22.52
CA MET A 2 4.55 9.72 -22.85
C MET A 2 3.25 9.52 -23.64
N THR A 3 3.30 8.80 -24.75
CA THR A 3 2.12 8.55 -25.59
C THR A 3 1.25 7.47 -24.99
N ASP A 4 -0.02 7.37 -25.41
CA ASP A 4 -0.93 6.32 -24.94
C ASP A 4 -0.44 4.90 -25.31
N GLU A 5 0.32 4.76 -26.39
CA GLU A 5 0.97 3.52 -26.78
C GLU A 5 2.09 3.10 -25.83
N ASP A 6 2.87 4.08 -25.29
CA ASP A 6 3.88 3.80 -24.27
C ASP A 6 3.25 3.31 -22.96
N LEU A 7 2.05 3.80 -22.63
CA LEU A 7 1.29 3.39 -21.44
C LEU A 7 0.72 1.97 -21.58
N GLN A 8 0.23 1.61 -22.78
CA GLN A 8 -0.25 0.26 -23.04
C GLN A 8 0.89 -0.76 -22.98
N HIS A 9 2.03 -0.45 -23.54
CA HIS A 9 3.18 -1.35 -23.53
C HIS A 9 3.76 -1.59 -22.13
N VAL A 10 3.72 -0.57 -21.25
CA VAL A 10 4.10 -0.72 -19.84
C VAL A 10 3.08 -1.56 -19.07
N THR A 11 1.79 -1.44 -19.38
CA THR A 11 0.73 -2.23 -18.73
C THR A 11 0.83 -3.70 -19.13
N GLU A 12 1.04 -4.01 -20.40
CA GLU A 12 1.24 -5.38 -20.89
C GLU A 12 2.51 -6.04 -20.32
N GLN A 13 3.60 -5.28 -20.17
CA GLN A 13 4.81 -5.78 -19.54
C GLN A 13 4.62 -6.08 -18.05
N LEU A 14 3.80 -5.30 -17.33
CA LEU A 14 3.48 -5.51 -15.93
C LEU A 14 2.59 -6.75 -15.73
N GLU A 15 1.66 -7.00 -16.63
CA GLU A 15 0.81 -8.19 -16.59
C GLU A 15 1.62 -9.47 -16.92
N ALA A 16 2.52 -9.41 -17.89
CA ALA A 16 3.40 -10.52 -18.23
C ALA A 16 4.40 -10.87 -17.10
N GLN A 17 4.89 -9.88 -16.33
CA GLN A 17 5.76 -10.11 -15.17
C GLN A 17 5.01 -10.72 -13.98
N ASN A 18 3.76 -10.35 -13.73
CA ASN A 18 2.95 -10.95 -12.67
C ASN A 18 2.70 -12.46 -12.91
N VAL A 19 2.53 -12.87 -14.15
CA VAL A 19 2.37 -14.29 -14.51
C VAL A 19 3.66 -15.09 -14.25
N HIS A 20 4.82 -14.46 -14.44
CA HIS A 20 6.12 -15.12 -14.26
C HIS A 20 6.54 -15.26 -12.79
N ASP A 21 6.17 -14.31 -11.93
CA ASP A 21 6.44 -14.35 -10.49
C ASP A 21 5.57 -15.42 -9.79
N ASP A 22 4.33 -15.62 -10.23
CA ASP A 22 3.46 -16.71 -9.73
C ASP A 22 3.97 -18.11 -10.09
N GLU A 23 4.64 -18.27 -11.24
CA GLU A 23 5.28 -19.53 -11.62
C GLU A 23 6.55 -19.80 -10.81
N PHE A 24 7.27 -18.76 -10.40
CA PHE A 24 8.50 -18.89 -9.62
C PHE A 24 8.20 -19.32 -8.16
N GLU A 25 7.13 -18.82 -7.54
CA GLU A 25 6.72 -19.26 -6.19
C GLU A 25 6.24 -20.72 -6.15
N ARG A 26 5.61 -21.21 -7.21
CA ARG A 26 5.18 -22.62 -7.30
C ARG A 26 6.34 -23.59 -7.46
N ARG A 27 7.46 -23.19 -8.04
CA ARG A 27 8.65 -24.03 -8.25
C ARG A 27 9.60 -24.10 -7.05
N GLY A 28 9.47 -23.21 -6.07
CA GLY A 28 10.31 -23.16 -4.86
C GLY A 28 10.16 -24.32 -3.88
N ARG A 29 9.31 -25.32 -4.16
CA ARG A 29 9.06 -26.50 -3.29
C ARG A 29 9.66 -27.82 -3.76
N ALA A 30 10.54 -27.83 -4.75
CA ALA A 30 11.17 -29.06 -5.22
C ALA A 30 12.68 -29.06 -5.02
N VAL A 31 13.10 -29.80 -4.02
CA VAL A 31 14.33 -30.59 -3.85
C VAL A 31 15.63 -30.07 -4.51
N SER A 32 16.54 -29.66 -3.65
CA SER A 32 17.98 -29.51 -3.86
C SER A 32 18.62 -30.66 -4.64
N ARG A 33 19.09 -30.40 -5.86
CA ARG A 33 20.15 -31.18 -6.50
C ARG A 33 21.14 -30.21 -7.14
N ARG A 34 22.38 -30.27 -6.67
CA ARG A 34 23.50 -29.43 -7.09
C ARG A 34 24.00 -29.88 -8.46
N GLU A 35 24.13 -28.94 -9.41
CA GLU A 35 25.09 -29.02 -10.51
C GLU A 35 25.84 -27.68 -10.63
N PRO A 36 27.14 -27.69 -10.97
CA PRO A 36 27.95 -26.48 -10.99
C PRO A 36 27.81 -25.77 -12.34
N LEU A 37 27.36 -24.53 -12.33
CA LEU A 37 27.32 -23.67 -13.51
C LEU A 37 28.60 -22.83 -13.62
N ALA A 38 29.16 -22.84 -14.81
CA ALA A 38 30.36 -22.16 -15.24
C ALA A 38 30.25 -20.63 -15.14
N HIS A 39 31.36 -20.01 -14.76
CA HIS A 39 31.58 -18.58 -14.70
C HIS A 39 31.35 -17.89 -16.06
N ASN A 40 30.48 -16.86 -16.02
CA ASN A 40 30.55 -15.76 -16.96
C ASN A 40 30.59 -14.45 -16.16
N GLU A 41 31.75 -13.82 -16.15
CA GLU A 41 31.99 -12.53 -15.50
C GLU A 41 31.43 -11.39 -16.36
N GLU A 42 30.20 -10.98 -16.12
CA GLU A 42 29.73 -9.66 -16.52
C GLU A 42 29.93 -8.63 -15.42
N LYS A 43 30.75 -7.61 -15.70
CA LYS A 43 31.03 -6.47 -14.83
C LYS A 43 29.76 -5.70 -14.50
N ARG A 44 29.02 -6.13 -13.48
CA ARG A 44 27.94 -5.35 -12.88
C ARG A 44 28.51 -4.35 -11.88
N GLY A 45 28.18 -3.06 -12.10
CA GLY A 45 28.59 -1.96 -11.25
C GLY A 45 28.20 -2.22 -9.79
N ARG A 46 29.22 -2.36 -8.94
CA ARG A 46 29.12 -2.56 -7.49
C ARG A 46 28.36 -1.42 -6.85
N SER A 47 27.10 -1.63 -6.50
CA SER A 47 26.43 -0.81 -5.49
C SER A 47 27.20 -0.98 -4.18
N LYS A 48 27.73 0.13 -3.64
CA LYS A 48 28.36 0.10 -2.30
C LYS A 48 27.24 -0.11 -1.30
N SER A 49 27.02 -1.36 -0.88
CA SER A 49 26.27 -1.65 0.33
C SER A 49 26.99 -0.95 1.48
N LYS A 50 26.28 -0.16 2.30
CA LYS A 50 26.79 0.27 3.58
C LYS A 50 26.92 -0.98 4.45
N HIS A 51 28.14 -1.47 4.62
CA HIS A 51 28.43 -2.43 5.68
C HIS A 51 28.14 -1.72 7.01
N LEU A 52 27.16 -2.19 7.77
CA LEU A 52 27.15 -1.99 9.20
C LEU A 52 28.34 -2.83 9.72
N GLU A 53 29.42 -2.17 10.14
CA GLU A 53 30.48 -2.83 10.86
C GLU A 53 29.88 -3.33 12.19
N VAL A 54 29.82 -4.64 12.33
CA VAL A 54 29.62 -5.26 13.64
C VAL A 54 30.87 -4.96 14.42
N ILE A 55 30.76 -4.15 15.48
CA ILE A 55 31.85 -3.95 16.43
C ILE A 55 32.01 -5.27 17.19
N SER A 56 32.89 -6.13 16.71
CA SER A 56 33.38 -7.22 17.52
C SER A 56 34.24 -6.61 18.62
N GLN A 57 33.75 -6.55 19.84
CA GLN A 57 34.58 -6.34 21.02
C GLN A 57 35.39 -7.62 21.24
N GLY A 58 36.64 -7.60 20.83
CA GLY A 58 37.54 -8.71 21.04
C GLY A 58 38.61 -8.75 19.95
N GLY A 59 39.63 -7.91 20.06
CA GLY A 59 40.80 -8.04 19.25
C GLY A 59 41.67 -9.16 19.81
N ASP A 60 41.50 -10.35 19.26
CA ASP A 60 42.58 -11.33 19.20
C ASP A 60 42.52 -11.95 17.80
N GLU A 61 43.62 -11.82 17.08
CA GLU A 61 43.81 -12.43 15.75
C GLU A 61 43.81 -13.97 15.82
N ASP A 62 43.82 -14.53 17.01
CA ASP A 62 43.78 -15.95 17.27
C ASP A 62 42.32 -16.42 17.37
N GLY A 63 41.88 -17.18 16.38
CA GLY A 63 40.54 -17.78 16.36
C GLY A 63 40.30 -18.66 17.61
N MET A 64 39.03 -18.84 17.96
CA MET A 64 38.62 -19.72 19.05
C MET A 64 38.62 -21.18 18.58
N GLU A 65 39.33 -22.06 19.31
CA GLU A 65 39.23 -23.50 19.10
C GLU A 65 37.92 -24.04 19.71
N LEU A 66 37.09 -24.63 18.87
CA LEU A 66 35.79 -25.19 19.27
C LEU A 66 35.92 -26.72 19.38
N SER A 67 35.48 -27.28 20.50
CA SER A 67 35.33 -28.72 20.65
C SER A 67 34.28 -29.27 19.67
N LYS A 68 34.30 -30.59 19.42
CA LYS A 68 33.29 -31.22 18.59
C LYS A 68 31.92 -31.10 19.25
N GLY A 69 30.93 -30.48 18.58
CA GLY A 69 29.57 -30.30 19.12
C GLY A 69 28.79 -29.21 18.42
N VAL A 70 27.67 -28.83 19.03
CA VAL A 70 26.87 -27.69 18.63
C VAL A 70 27.29 -26.51 19.50
N HIS A 71 27.55 -25.37 18.85
CA HIS A 71 27.92 -24.14 19.52
C HIS A 71 26.92 -23.06 19.18
N MET A 72 26.56 -22.26 20.18
CA MET A 72 25.64 -21.14 20.05
C MET A 72 26.41 -19.83 20.25
N PHE A 73 26.24 -18.90 19.32
CA PHE A 73 26.80 -17.56 19.40
C PHE A 73 25.68 -16.56 19.34
N GLU A 74 25.55 -15.76 20.38
CA GLU A 74 24.57 -14.69 20.43
C GLU A 74 25.17 -13.39 19.87
N PHE A 75 24.41 -12.68 19.09
CA PHE A 75 24.78 -11.36 18.59
C PHE A 75 23.57 -10.45 18.53
N ALA A 76 23.79 -9.16 18.62
CA ALA A 76 22.77 -8.13 18.45
C ALA A 76 23.26 -7.06 17.49
N PHE A 77 22.36 -6.50 16.73
CA PHE A 77 22.63 -5.33 15.92
C PHE A 77 21.45 -4.35 15.98
N ILE A 78 21.76 -3.05 15.86
CA ILE A 78 20.77 -1.99 15.87
C ILE A 78 20.42 -1.65 14.43
N VAL A 79 19.12 -1.75 14.07
CA VAL A 79 18.60 -1.23 12.82
C VAL A 79 18.33 0.26 13.01
N PRO A 80 18.97 1.17 12.24
CA PRO A 80 18.70 2.61 12.36
C PRO A 80 17.21 2.92 12.13
N ALA A 81 16.68 3.86 12.91
CA ALA A 81 15.25 4.21 12.89
C ALA A 81 14.79 4.78 11.51
N ASP A 82 15.70 5.34 10.73
CA ASP A 82 15.44 5.86 9.39
C ASP A 82 15.63 4.82 8.27
N SER A 83 15.92 3.56 8.64
CA SER A 83 16.07 2.47 7.67
C SER A 83 14.77 2.22 6.93
N PRO A 84 14.81 1.97 5.61
CA PRO A 84 13.62 1.58 4.88
C PRO A 84 13.09 0.23 5.39
N PRO A 85 11.77 0.00 5.39
CA PRO A 85 11.24 -1.33 5.63
C PRO A 85 11.64 -2.29 4.49
N TYR A 86 11.51 -3.59 4.74
CA TYR A 86 11.48 -4.55 3.64
C TYR A 86 10.36 -4.17 2.68
N ASP A 87 10.68 -4.11 1.40
CA ASP A 87 9.70 -3.77 0.38
C ASP A 87 9.99 -4.39 -0.98
N ARG A 88 8.93 -4.58 -1.78
CA ARG A 88 9.01 -5.07 -3.15
C ARG A 88 8.03 -4.33 -4.04
N SER A 89 8.43 -4.04 -5.27
CA SER A 89 7.58 -3.47 -6.31
C SER A 89 8.13 -3.83 -7.69
N PRO A 90 7.38 -3.61 -8.75
CA PRO A 90 7.90 -3.73 -10.12
C PRO A 90 9.12 -2.84 -10.40
N PHE A 91 9.30 -1.76 -9.65
CA PHE A 91 10.39 -0.78 -9.84
C PHE A 91 11.64 -1.10 -9.01
N GLY A 92 11.57 -2.05 -8.09
CA GLY A 92 12.69 -2.45 -7.25
C GLY A 92 12.27 -3.08 -5.93
N LYS A 93 13.25 -3.50 -5.15
CA LYS A 93 13.03 -4.11 -3.84
C LYS A 93 14.09 -3.66 -2.84
N VAL A 94 13.67 -3.55 -1.58
CA VAL A 94 14.53 -3.37 -0.42
C VAL A 94 14.58 -4.70 0.33
N ARG A 95 15.75 -5.28 0.45
CA ARG A 95 15.96 -6.58 1.09
C ARG A 95 17.07 -6.48 2.13
N TYR A 96 16.86 -7.15 3.24
CA TYR A 96 17.84 -7.26 4.32
C TYR A 96 18.27 -8.70 4.48
N MET A 97 19.57 -8.90 4.63
CA MET A 97 20.15 -10.21 4.86
C MET A 97 21.22 -10.12 5.96
N VAL A 98 21.18 -11.05 6.88
CA VAL A 98 22.28 -11.31 7.79
C VAL A 98 23.17 -12.38 7.14
N LYS A 99 24.46 -12.07 7.01
CA LYS A 99 25.48 -13.02 6.56
C LYS A 99 26.34 -13.36 7.74
N VAL A 100 26.47 -14.64 8.03
CA VAL A 100 27.41 -15.17 9.00
C VAL A 100 28.51 -15.89 8.26
N THR A 101 29.78 -15.60 8.61
CA THR A 101 30.93 -16.23 8.00
C THR A 101 31.81 -16.80 9.11
N ALA A 102 31.96 -18.12 9.14
CA ALA A 102 32.96 -18.78 9.98
C ALA A 102 34.27 -18.92 9.19
N LEU A 103 35.30 -18.20 9.64
CA LEU A 103 36.58 -18.18 8.96
C LEU A 103 37.37 -19.47 9.29
N GLY A 104 37.88 -20.12 8.26
CA GLY A 104 38.69 -21.32 8.43
C GLY A 104 37.99 -22.54 9.00
N ALA A 105 36.66 -22.52 9.15
CA ALA A 105 35.88 -23.62 9.76
C ALA A 105 35.60 -24.77 8.79
N GLY A 106 35.76 -24.55 7.50
CA GLY A 106 35.52 -25.57 6.48
C GLY A 106 36.72 -26.49 6.23
N ARG A 107 36.52 -27.50 5.38
CA ARG A 107 37.56 -28.41 4.95
C ARG A 107 38.73 -27.62 4.30
N ALA A 108 39.99 -27.95 4.66
CA ALA A 108 41.17 -27.24 4.23
C ALA A 108 41.20 -25.75 4.61
N ARG A 109 40.64 -25.38 5.75
CA ARG A 109 40.51 -24.01 6.26
C ARG A 109 39.75 -23.05 5.35
N SER A 110 38.82 -23.57 4.56
CA SER A 110 37.89 -22.73 3.81
C SER A 110 36.87 -22.06 4.75
N ASN A 111 36.34 -20.92 4.32
CA ASN A 111 35.27 -20.25 5.06
C ASN A 111 33.92 -20.96 4.85
N VAL A 112 33.12 -20.98 5.88
CA VAL A 112 31.70 -21.42 5.81
C VAL A 112 30.81 -20.19 5.93
N GLU A 113 29.89 -20.03 5.02
CA GLU A 113 28.99 -18.89 4.97
C GLU A 113 27.54 -19.34 5.02
N GLU A 114 26.73 -18.64 5.79
CA GLU A 114 25.27 -18.81 5.87
C GLU A 114 24.58 -17.45 5.77
N TRP A 115 23.40 -17.45 5.18
CA TRP A 115 22.62 -16.25 4.92
C TRP A 115 21.21 -16.42 5.46
N ARG A 116 20.69 -15.39 6.11
CA ARG A 116 19.30 -15.33 6.55
C ARG A 116 18.69 -13.99 6.18
N ASP A 117 17.51 -14.05 5.57
CA ASP A 117 16.70 -12.86 5.34
C ASP A 117 16.01 -12.46 6.63
N PHE A 118 15.88 -11.16 6.84
CA PHE A 118 14.99 -10.60 7.85
C PHE A 118 14.19 -9.45 7.26
N PHE A 119 13.02 -9.17 7.84
CA PHE A 119 12.00 -8.33 7.26
C PHE A 119 11.64 -7.19 8.22
N PRO A 120 12.44 -6.11 8.30
CA PRO A 120 12.13 -4.99 9.16
C PRO A 120 10.86 -4.30 8.68
N MET A 121 9.96 -4.02 9.61
CA MET A 121 8.72 -3.30 9.39
C MET A 121 8.74 -2.00 10.19
N VAL A 122 8.12 -0.94 9.64
CA VAL A 122 7.97 0.33 10.32
C VAL A 122 6.53 0.42 10.84
N ASN A 123 6.37 0.55 12.16
CA ASN A 123 5.08 0.86 12.76
C ASN A 123 4.92 2.39 12.80
N PRO A 124 3.87 2.96 12.17
CA PRO A 124 3.64 4.40 12.18
C PRO A 124 3.13 4.93 13.53
N ALA A 125 2.61 4.07 14.40
CA ALA A 125 2.14 4.46 15.71
C ALA A 125 3.33 4.76 16.64
N PRO A 126 3.41 5.97 17.27
CA PRO A 126 4.56 6.35 18.11
C PRO A 126 4.73 5.47 19.35
N ASP A 127 3.65 4.92 19.85
CA ASP A 127 3.60 4.01 21.01
C ASP A 127 3.80 2.53 20.64
N GLY A 128 4.05 2.25 19.34
CA GLY A 128 4.12 0.89 18.82
C GLY A 128 2.78 0.17 18.74
N GLY A 129 1.68 0.85 19.04
CA GLY A 129 0.32 0.31 19.00
C GLY A 129 -0.29 0.23 17.61
N VAL A 130 -1.62 0.30 17.57
CA VAL A 130 -2.42 0.25 16.34
C VAL A 130 -2.56 1.63 15.71
N THR A 131 -2.77 1.67 14.41
CA THR A 131 -2.98 2.92 13.67
C THR A 131 -4.47 3.08 13.33
N PRO A 132 -5.14 4.15 13.76
CA PRO A 132 -6.51 4.42 13.35
C PRO A 132 -6.56 5.01 11.93
N LEU A 133 -7.68 4.77 11.24
CA LEU A 133 -8.07 5.51 10.05
C LEU A 133 -9.17 6.50 10.44
N THR A 134 -8.98 7.77 10.11
CA THR A 134 -9.99 8.81 10.33
C THR A 134 -9.98 9.76 9.14
N VAL A 135 -10.94 9.59 8.24
CA VAL A 135 -11.21 10.48 7.12
C VAL A 135 -12.59 11.05 7.35
N LEU A 136 -12.69 12.32 7.63
CA LEU A 136 -13.92 13.01 7.96
C LEU A 136 -14.10 14.25 7.07
N PHE A 137 -15.30 14.42 6.56
CA PHE A 137 -15.76 15.64 5.89
C PHE A 137 -17.16 15.96 6.38
N ASN A 138 -17.40 17.19 6.76
CA ASN A 138 -18.72 17.66 7.16
C ASN A 138 -18.84 19.14 6.79
N ASP A 139 -19.46 19.42 5.66
CA ASP A 139 -19.59 20.78 5.14
C ASP A 139 -20.78 20.91 4.22
N VAL A 140 -21.18 22.16 3.93
CA VAL A 140 -22.25 22.47 2.98
C VAL A 140 -21.70 22.51 1.56
N HIS A 141 -22.07 21.50 0.78
CA HIS A 141 -21.72 21.47 -0.64
C HIS A 141 -22.75 22.27 -1.47
N PRO A 142 -22.31 23.14 -2.41
CA PRO A 142 -23.22 24.06 -3.13
C PRO A 142 -24.38 23.38 -3.85
N THR A 143 -24.22 22.16 -4.33
CA THR A 143 -25.23 21.43 -5.09
C THR A 143 -25.92 20.32 -4.32
N MET A 144 -25.32 19.83 -3.22
CA MET A 144 -25.81 18.67 -2.47
C MET A 144 -26.39 19.04 -1.10
N GLY A 145 -26.19 20.30 -0.64
CA GLY A 145 -26.53 20.70 0.72
C GLY A 145 -25.52 20.21 1.74
N LEU A 146 -25.95 20.01 2.97
CA LEU A 146 -25.09 19.48 4.02
C LEU A 146 -24.70 18.02 3.70
N LEU A 147 -23.42 17.77 3.57
CA LEU A 147 -22.87 16.45 3.26
C LEU A 147 -21.87 16.05 4.35
N SER A 148 -22.04 14.87 4.89
CA SER A 148 -21.11 14.24 5.83
C SER A 148 -20.53 12.98 5.22
N VAL A 149 -19.22 12.82 5.32
CA VAL A 149 -18.47 11.63 4.88
C VAL A 149 -17.57 11.20 6.03
N ALA A 150 -17.66 9.94 6.43
CA ALA A 150 -16.78 9.32 7.39
C ALA A 150 -16.27 7.98 6.85
N CYS A 151 -14.92 7.83 6.81
CA CYS A 151 -14.28 6.55 6.60
C CYS A 151 -13.38 6.28 7.80
N THR A 152 -13.75 5.29 8.64
CA THR A 152 -13.13 5.10 9.96
C THR A 152 -12.77 3.65 10.25
N SER A 153 -11.66 3.47 10.96
CA SER A 153 -11.24 2.19 11.55
C SER A 153 -10.41 2.47 12.80
N ASN A 154 -10.59 1.70 13.85
CA ASN A 154 -9.74 1.81 15.03
C ASN A 154 -8.36 1.18 14.81
N ASN A 155 -8.26 0.27 13.86
CA ASN A 155 -7.03 -0.45 13.53
C ASN A 155 -7.00 -0.73 12.03
N ILE A 156 -6.34 0.15 11.27
CA ILE A 156 -6.16 -0.04 9.84
C ILE A 156 -4.80 -0.64 9.53
N SER A 157 -4.76 -1.53 8.56
CA SER A 157 -3.54 -2.12 8.02
C SER A 157 -3.79 -2.60 6.59
N VAL A 158 -2.76 -3.04 5.92
CA VAL A 158 -2.89 -3.84 4.68
C VAL A 158 -3.78 -5.05 4.97
N GLY A 159 -4.83 -5.26 4.17
CA GLY A 159 -5.85 -6.29 4.38
C GLY A 159 -6.93 -5.96 5.42
N GLY A 160 -6.78 -4.84 6.14
CA GLY A 160 -7.71 -4.41 7.20
C GLY A 160 -9.07 -3.92 6.68
N LEU A 161 -10.01 -3.79 7.60
CA LEU A 161 -11.37 -3.32 7.32
C LEU A 161 -11.58 -1.90 7.85
N PHE A 162 -12.45 -1.15 7.19
CA PHE A 162 -12.91 0.16 7.66
C PHE A 162 -14.37 0.39 7.33
N ASN A 163 -15.03 1.19 8.15
CA ASN A 163 -16.43 1.58 7.98
C ASN A 163 -16.52 2.80 7.08
N ILE A 164 -17.58 2.84 6.30
CA ILE A 164 -17.96 3.96 5.42
C ILE A 164 -19.35 4.42 5.83
N ASP A 165 -19.48 5.73 6.04
CA ASP A 165 -20.76 6.41 6.25
C ASP A 165 -20.75 7.71 5.44
N ILE A 166 -21.66 7.82 4.48
CA ILE A 166 -21.86 8.99 3.63
C ILE A 166 -23.32 9.36 3.74
N HIS A 167 -23.64 10.54 4.28
CA HIS A 167 -25.02 10.94 4.45
C HIS A 167 -25.23 12.43 4.26
N SER A 168 -26.46 12.78 3.91
CA SER A 168 -26.95 14.17 3.89
C SER A 168 -28.26 14.22 4.66
N PRO A 169 -28.30 14.92 5.79
CA PRO A 169 -29.51 15.00 6.62
C PRO A 169 -30.59 15.94 6.05
N SER A 170 -30.17 16.91 5.24
CA SER A 170 -31.07 17.90 4.65
C SER A 170 -30.65 18.20 3.21
N PRO A 171 -30.86 17.24 2.29
CA PRO A 171 -30.52 17.43 0.89
C PRO A 171 -31.56 18.34 0.21
N PRO A 172 -31.18 19.08 -0.83
CA PRO A 172 -32.13 19.80 -1.66
C PRO A 172 -33.18 18.85 -2.31
N PRO A 173 -34.46 19.22 -2.38
CA PRO A 173 -35.50 18.32 -2.86
C PRO A 173 -35.33 17.87 -4.32
N ASP A 174 -34.69 18.67 -5.15
CA ASP A 174 -34.38 18.38 -6.55
C ASP A 174 -33.03 17.64 -6.76
N LEU A 175 -32.35 17.25 -5.66
CA LEU A 175 -31.12 16.48 -5.73
C LEU A 175 -31.41 15.03 -6.13
N ILE A 176 -30.66 14.54 -7.10
CA ILE A 176 -30.60 13.14 -7.49
C ILE A 176 -29.19 12.60 -7.20
N VAL A 177 -29.12 11.46 -6.52
CA VAL A 177 -27.85 10.79 -6.23
C VAL A 177 -27.84 9.41 -6.90
N TYR A 178 -26.87 9.20 -7.77
CA TYR A 178 -26.75 7.99 -8.57
C TYR A 178 -25.84 6.96 -7.93
N MET A 179 -24.65 7.39 -7.48
CA MET A 179 -23.62 6.47 -7.02
C MET A 179 -22.74 7.12 -5.94
N ALA A 180 -22.34 6.31 -4.97
CA ALA A 180 -21.25 6.61 -4.05
C ALA A 180 -20.16 5.56 -4.22
N ARG A 181 -18.91 6.01 -4.33
CA ARG A 181 -17.73 5.15 -4.54
C ARG A 181 -16.61 5.56 -3.60
N VAL A 182 -15.90 4.55 -3.06
CA VAL A 182 -14.64 4.75 -2.33
C VAL A 182 -13.54 3.98 -3.03
N SER A 183 -12.45 4.66 -3.34
CA SER A 183 -11.30 4.10 -4.06
C SER A 183 -10.01 4.40 -3.30
N LEU A 184 -9.04 3.49 -3.40
CA LEU A 184 -7.67 3.72 -2.97
C LEU A 184 -6.81 4.06 -4.19
N HIS A 185 -6.17 5.22 -4.14
CA HIS A 185 -5.20 5.65 -5.13
C HIS A 185 -3.79 5.47 -4.56
N THR A 186 -2.97 4.69 -5.22
CA THR A 186 -1.57 4.44 -4.84
C THR A 186 -0.63 5.09 -5.83
N THR A 187 0.36 5.81 -5.33
CA THR A 187 1.46 6.38 -6.12
C THR A 187 2.77 5.81 -5.60
N ILE A 188 3.65 5.38 -6.48
CA ILE A 188 4.98 4.88 -6.15
C ILE A 188 6.01 5.91 -6.60
N GLU A 189 6.82 6.36 -5.67
CA GLU A 189 7.94 7.24 -5.95
C GLU A 189 9.23 6.44 -5.90
N VAL A 190 10.04 6.55 -6.94
CA VAL A 190 11.33 5.86 -7.07
C VAL A 190 12.44 6.88 -7.21
N THR A 191 13.42 6.83 -6.33
CA THR A 191 14.60 7.69 -6.41
C THR A 191 15.82 6.88 -6.82
N THR A 192 16.40 7.20 -7.97
CA THR A 192 17.60 6.55 -8.47
C THR A 192 18.74 7.55 -8.62
N ARG A 193 19.99 7.07 -8.56
CA ARG A 193 21.16 7.93 -8.74
C ARG A 193 21.27 8.54 -10.14
N ARG A 194 20.79 7.81 -11.16
CA ARG A 194 20.93 8.24 -12.56
C ARG A 194 19.79 9.11 -13.03
N ARG A 195 18.56 8.81 -12.62
CA ARG A 195 17.33 9.46 -13.13
C ARG A 195 16.66 10.38 -12.11
N GLY A 196 17.23 10.51 -10.90
CA GLY A 196 16.62 11.26 -9.83
C GLY A 196 15.31 10.64 -9.34
N ARG A 197 14.37 11.50 -8.96
CA ARG A 197 13.04 11.15 -8.49
C ARG A 197 12.08 10.94 -9.66
N GLN A 198 11.41 9.82 -9.69
CA GLN A 198 10.36 9.47 -10.65
C GLN A 198 9.11 9.04 -9.89
N VAL A 199 7.94 9.36 -10.43
CA VAL A 199 6.65 9.01 -9.82
C VAL A 199 5.87 8.16 -10.82
N SER A 200 5.36 7.01 -10.36
CA SER A 200 4.53 6.13 -11.18
C SER A 200 3.19 6.77 -11.52
N PRO A 201 2.51 6.34 -12.58
CA PRO A 201 1.09 6.59 -12.76
C PRO A 201 0.29 6.16 -11.52
N VAL A 202 -0.83 6.86 -11.27
CA VAL A 202 -1.70 6.55 -10.13
C VAL A 202 -2.42 5.24 -10.38
N GLN A 203 -2.19 4.26 -9.51
CA GLN A 203 -2.95 3.01 -9.51
C GLN A 203 -4.24 3.23 -8.72
N LYS A 204 -5.38 3.05 -9.36
CA LYS A 204 -6.70 3.24 -8.76
C LYS A 204 -7.35 1.89 -8.47
N ARG A 205 -7.73 1.64 -7.22
CA ARG A 205 -8.43 0.42 -6.79
C ARG A 205 -9.75 0.79 -6.15
N ARG A 206 -10.86 0.29 -6.69
CA ARG A 206 -12.19 0.46 -6.12
C ARG A 206 -12.30 -0.45 -4.89
N LEU A 207 -12.68 0.13 -3.74
CA LEU A 207 -12.86 -0.58 -2.48
C LEU A 207 -14.33 -0.80 -2.14
N PHE A 208 -15.18 0.16 -2.52
CA PHE A 208 -16.62 0.15 -2.26
C PHE A 208 -17.34 0.91 -3.36
N GLU A 209 -18.53 0.44 -3.71
CA GLU A 209 -19.41 1.13 -4.63
C GLU A 209 -20.86 0.76 -4.31
N LYS A 210 -21.73 1.76 -4.26
CA LYS A 210 -23.17 1.60 -4.16
C LYS A 210 -23.83 2.52 -5.16
N GLY A 211 -24.79 1.98 -5.89
CA GLY A 211 -25.46 2.72 -6.96
C GLY A 211 -24.92 2.39 -8.34
N ILE A 212 -25.51 3.02 -9.34
CA ILE A 212 -25.22 2.82 -10.76
C ILE A 212 -25.07 4.18 -11.42
N VAL A 213 -24.07 4.33 -12.26
CA VAL A 213 -23.96 5.40 -13.24
C VAL A 213 -24.09 4.77 -14.62
N ALA A 214 -24.96 5.33 -15.46
CA ALA A 214 -24.99 4.91 -16.86
C ALA A 214 -23.59 5.01 -17.44
N HIS A 215 -23.11 3.90 -18.02
CA HIS A 215 -21.82 3.90 -18.69
C HIS A 215 -21.83 4.91 -19.84
N GLU A 216 -20.73 5.58 -20.10
CA GLU A 216 -20.54 6.52 -21.21
C GLU A 216 -20.94 5.98 -22.59
N LYS A 217 -21.16 4.66 -22.71
CA LYS A 217 -21.64 3.98 -23.94
C LYS A 217 -23.14 3.72 -23.99
N SER A 218 -23.87 3.87 -22.89
CA SER A 218 -25.34 3.91 -22.95
C SER A 218 -25.74 5.26 -23.50
N ASN A 219 -26.67 5.26 -24.47
CA ASN A 219 -27.15 6.46 -25.15
C ASN A 219 -27.35 7.60 -24.15
N LEU A 220 -26.68 8.74 -24.40
CA LEU A 220 -26.78 9.95 -23.56
C LEU A 220 -28.22 10.40 -23.33
N ASP A 221 -29.17 9.98 -24.17
CA ASP A 221 -30.60 10.24 -24.05
C ASP A 221 -31.24 9.56 -22.81
N ASP A 222 -30.68 8.49 -22.29
CA ASP A 222 -31.15 7.80 -21.08
C ASP A 222 -30.83 8.55 -19.77
N ILE A 223 -29.84 9.45 -19.78
CA ILE A 223 -29.41 10.16 -18.58
C ILE A 223 -30.47 11.11 -18.04
N ASP A 224 -31.23 11.76 -18.94
CA ASP A 224 -32.27 12.68 -18.54
C ASP A 224 -33.47 11.99 -17.88
N HIS A 225 -33.64 10.71 -18.15
CA HIS A 225 -34.69 9.87 -17.58
C HIS A 225 -34.20 8.90 -16.51
N MET A 226 -32.87 8.86 -16.27
CA MET A 226 -32.28 7.93 -15.31
C MET A 226 -32.74 8.31 -13.89
N PRO A 227 -33.44 7.42 -13.17
CA PRO A 227 -33.77 7.64 -11.78
C PRO A 227 -32.53 7.58 -10.92
N GLY A 228 -32.48 8.35 -9.85
CA GLY A 228 -31.44 8.21 -8.83
C GLY A 228 -31.47 6.81 -8.20
N TYR A 229 -30.35 6.16 -8.06
CA TYR A 229 -30.30 4.86 -7.39
C TYR A 229 -30.28 4.98 -5.85
N ILE A 230 -29.67 6.04 -5.35
CA ILE A 230 -29.54 6.31 -3.91
C ILE A 230 -30.64 7.27 -3.46
N ARG A 231 -30.94 8.29 -4.28
CA ARG A 231 -31.94 9.31 -4.00
C ARG A 231 -32.59 9.79 -5.29
N TYR A 232 -33.93 9.93 -5.27
CA TYR A 232 -34.73 10.44 -6.38
C TYR A 232 -35.03 11.92 -6.20
N ALA A 233 -35.36 12.62 -7.27
CA ALA A 233 -35.88 13.97 -7.21
C ALA A 233 -37.29 13.98 -6.57
N GLY A 234 -37.56 15.01 -5.74
CA GLY A 234 -38.82 15.12 -5.02
C GLY A 234 -38.90 14.37 -3.70
N ASP A 235 -37.83 13.65 -3.32
CA ASP A 235 -37.74 13.05 -2.01
C ASP A 235 -37.15 14.09 -1.03
N ASP A 236 -37.88 14.46 0.01
CA ASP A 236 -37.44 15.41 1.04
C ASP A 236 -36.68 14.74 2.19
N SER A 237 -36.55 13.41 2.14
CA SER A 237 -35.87 12.65 3.20
C SER A 237 -34.37 12.78 3.14
N ALA A 238 -33.72 12.59 4.28
CA ALA A 238 -32.30 12.35 4.38
C ALA A 238 -31.89 11.10 3.59
N TRP A 239 -30.69 11.06 3.05
CA TRP A 239 -30.16 9.86 2.43
C TRP A 239 -28.86 9.44 3.09
N THR A 240 -28.61 8.12 3.11
CA THR A 240 -27.43 7.52 3.73
C THR A 240 -26.92 6.36 2.90
N VAL A 241 -25.59 6.29 2.79
CA VAL A 241 -24.85 5.16 2.23
C VAL A 241 -23.89 4.67 3.29
N GLN A 242 -24.13 3.47 3.81
CA GLN A 242 -23.27 2.81 4.76
C GLN A 242 -22.70 1.51 4.20
N GLY A 243 -21.49 1.17 4.65
CA GLY A 243 -20.85 -0.07 4.26
C GLY A 243 -19.52 -0.30 4.96
N VAL A 244 -18.96 -1.45 4.67
CA VAL A 244 -17.61 -1.85 5.11
C VAL A 244 -16.78 -2.14 3.89
N ALA A 245 -15.56 -1.61 3.86
CA ALA A 245 -14.60 -1.90 2.81
C ALA A 245 -13.34 -2.55 3.38
N ARG A 246 -12.66 -3.28 2.53
CA ARG A 246 -11.37 -3.91 2.84
C ARG A 246 -10.25 -3.22 2.07
N ILE A 247 -9.18 -2.88 2.77
CA ILE A 247 -7.91 -2.53 2.14
C ILE A 247 -7.37 -3.79 1.44
N PRO A 248 -6.87 -3.71 0.20
CA PRO A 248 -6.28 -4.85 -0.48
C PRO A 248 -5.15 -5.49 0.33
N ASP A 249 -4.86 -6.75 0.06
CA ASP A 249 -3.82 -7.51 0.73
C ASP A 249 -2.40 -7.11 0.27
N ASP A 250 -1.39 -7.73 0.88
CA ASP A 250 0.03 -7.45 0.64
C ASP A 250 0.51 -7.81 -0.78
N ASN A 251 -0.23 -8.63 -1.52
CA ASN A 251 0.08 -8.93 -2.91
C ASN A 251 -0.39 -7.80 -3.85
N ALA A 252 -1.41 -7.06 -3.44
CA ALA A 252 -2.03 -6.04 -4.27
C ALA A 252 -1.54 -4.62 -3.95
N ILE A 253 -1.17 -4.33 -2.69
CA ILE A 253 -0.61 -3.03 -2.28
C ILE A 253 0.54 -3.23 -1.29
N ARG A 254 1.42 -2.23 -1.19
CA ARG A 254 2.47 -2.18 -0.16
C ARG A 254 2.10 -1.18 0.93
N PRO A 255 2.63 -1.35 2.15
CA PRO A 255 2.43 -0.36 3.22
C PRO A 255 2.88 1.04 2.82
N SER A 256 2.29 2.06 3.42
CA SER A 256 2.74 3.46 3.24
C SER A 256 4.17 3.65 3.74
N THR A 257 4.98 4.39 2.99
CA THR A 257 6.32 4.76 3.44
C THR A 257 6.26 6.00 4.34
N MET A 258 6.77 5.88 5.55
CA MET A 258 6.80 6.97 6.52
C MET A 258 7.74 8.10 6.09
N SER A 259 7.41 9.34 6.49
CA SER A 259 8.17 10.55 6.10
C SER A 259 9.63 10.52 6.56
N GLY A 260 9.92 9.99 7.74
CA GLY A 260 11.28 9.87 8.30
C GLY A 260 12.15 8.77 7.69
N THR A 261 11.58 7.91 6.84
CA THR A 261 12.29 6.76 6.26
C THR A 261 13.12 7.18 5.06
N ARG A 262 14.38 6.73 4.99
CA ARG A 262 15.30 6.96 3.85
C ARG A 262 15.18 5.88 2.78
N SER A 263 13.98 5.69 2.24
CA SER A 263 13.75 4.68 1.20
C SER A 263 13.91 5.24 -0.21
N PRO A 264 14.56 4.50 -1.12
CA PRO A 264 14.55 4.79 -2.54
C PRO A 264 13.20 4.48 -3.21
N LEU A 265 12.37 3.66 -2.57
CA LEU A 265 11.00 3.34 -2.95
C LEU A 265 10.05 3.93 -1.90
N ARG A 266 9.08 4.72 -2.32
CA ARG A 266 8.10 5.34 -1.43
C ARG A 266 6.69 5.08 -1.95
N PHE A 267 5.83 4.60 -1.08
CA PHE A 267 4.43 4.30 -1.38
C PHE A 267 3.54 5.33 -0.69
N HIS A 268 2.71 6.00 -1.47
CA HIS A 268 1.77 7.01 -0.99
C HIS A 268 0.36 6.55 -1.33
N HIS A 269 -0.54 6.63 -0.35
CA HIS A 269 -1.93 6.25 -0.51
C HIS A 269 -2.84 7.45 -0.28
N THR A 270 -3.88 7.55 -1.10
CA THR A 270 -4.94 8.54 -0.99
C THR A 270 -6.27 7.82 -1.05
N LEU A 271 -7.09 7.98 -0.02
CA LEU A 271 -8.49 7.55 -0.08
C LEU A 271 -9.29 8.61 -0.83
N VAL A 272 -10.07 8.15 -1.81
CA VAL A 272 -10.88 9.01 -2.66
C VAL A 272 -12.33 8.57 -2.53
N VAL A 273 -13.18 9.49 -2.08
CA VAL A 273 -14.65 9.31 -2.02
C VAL A 273 -15.29 10.14 -3.10
N GLU A 274 -16.11 9.51 -3.91
CA GLU A 274 -16.83 10.13 -5.02
C GLU A 274 -18.33 9.93 -4.84
N VAL A 275 -19.11 11.00 -5.02
CA VAL A 275 -20.58 10.94 -5.07
C VAL A 275 -21.04 11.56 -6.37
N VAL A 276 -21.67 10.73 -7.22
CA VAL A 276 -22.19 11.14 -8.52
C VAL A 276 -23.63 11.59 -8.35
N HIS A 277 -23.91 12.81 -8.74
CA HIS A 277 -25.20 13.46 -8.51
C HIS A 277 -25.59 14.42 -9.64
N SER A 278 -26.84 14.85 -9.66
CA SER A 278 -27.36 15.93 -10.51
C SER A 278 -28.46 16.69 -9.78
N ARG A 279 -28.95 17.78 -10.40
CA ARG A 279 -30.12 18.54 -9.96
C ARG A 279 -31.19 18.41 -11.03
N SER A 280 -32.44 18.15 -10.63
CA SER A 280 -33.56 18.07 -11.57
C SER A 280 -34.19 19.43 -11.90
N ASN A 281 -34.02 20.44 -11.03
CA ASN A 281 -34.54 21.77 -11.25
C ASN A 281 -33.67 22.56 -12.26
N PRO A 282 -34.16 22.90 -13.45
CA PRO A 282 -33.43 23.62 -14.47
C PRO A 282 -33.08 25.06 -14.08
N SER A 283 -33.77 25.63 -13.11
CA SER A 283 -33.53 27.01 -12.62
C SER A 283 -32.30 27.08 -11.72
N VAL A 284 -31.73 25.95 -11.28
CA VAL A 284 -30.50 25.93 -10.49
C VAL A 284 -29.32 26.21 -11.40
N PRO A 285 -28.44 27.15 -11.03
CA PRO A 285 -27.23 27.41 -11.82
C PRO A 285 -26.44 26.15 -12.11
N ASP A 286 -26.04 25.97 -13.38
CA ASP A 286 -25.21 24.84 -13.82
C ASP A 286 -25.89 23.45 -13.64
N ALA A 287 -27.23 23.39 -13.60
CA ALA A 287 -27.96 22.13 -13.56
C ALA A 287 -28.05 21.44 -14.93
N LEU A 288 -28.02 22.22 -16.01
CA LEU A 288 -28.11 21.73 -17.38
C LEU A 288 -26.79 21.95 -18.14
N THR A 289 -26.56 21.12 -19.15
CA THR A 289 -25.54 21.34 -20.18
C THR A 289 -26.02 22.44 -21.16
N PRO A 290 -25.11 22.98 -22.02
CA PRO A 290 -25.50 23.94 -23.07
C PRO A 290 -26.59 23.40 -23.99
N GLU A 291 -26.69 22.09 -24.17
CA GLU A 291 -27.71 21.39 -24.99
C GLU A 291 -29.04 21.17 -24.23
N GLY A 292 -29.19 21.71 -23.01
CA GLY A 292 -30.39 21.57 -22.18
C GLY A 292 -30.54 20.24 -21.47
N ARG A 293 -29.56 19.37 -21.50
CA ARG A 293 -29.57 18.06 -20.82
C ARG A 293 -29.16 18.21 -19.36
N ARG A 294 -29.58 17.27 -18.52
CA ARG A 294 -29.22 17.22 -17.10
C ARG A 294 -27.71 17.02 -16.95
N LYS A 295 -27.04 17.92 -16.21
CA LYS A 295 -25.60 17.85 -15.98
C LYS A 295 -25.26 16.95 -14.79
N ILE A 296 -24.53 15.88 -15.05
CA ILE A 296 -23.99 15.02 -14.01
C ILE A 296 -22.74 15.67 -13.42
N LYS A 297 -22.67 15.73 -12.10
CA LYS A 297 -21.54 16.25 -11.32
C LYS A 297 -21.00 15.17 -10.41
N VAL A 298 -19.73 15.30 -10.05
CA VAL A 298 -19.05 14.41 -9.13
C VAL A 298 -18.48 15.23 -7.98
N PHE A 299 -19.00 15.00 -6.78
CA PHE A 299 -18.29 15.41 -5.57
C PHE A 299 -17.10 14.50 -5.37
N THR A 300 -15.94 15.05 -5.04
CA THR A 300 -14.73 14.28 -4.81
C THR A 300 -14.00 14.77 -3.56
N LEU A 301 -13.92 13.91 -2.55
CA LEU A 301 -13.07 14.09 -1.38
C LEU A 301 -11.80 13.27 -1.57
N ARG A 302 -10.62 13.89 -1.36
CA ARG A 302 -9.31 13.23 -1.45
C ARG A 302 -8.55 13.45 -0.16
N GLN A 303 -8.17 12.38 0.52
CA GLN A 303 -7.42 12.43 1.78
C GLN A 303 -6.22 11.47 1.73
N GLY A 304 -5.03 11.98 1.96
CA GLY A 304 -3.85 11.15 2.17
C GLY A 304 -4.01 10.28 3.41
N VAL A 305 -3.70 9.00 3.30
CA VAL A 305 -3.84 8.03 4.38
C VAL A 305 -2.56 7.22 4.57
N ILE A 306 -2.28 6.86 5.80
CA ILE A 306 -1.19 5.94 6.15
C ILE A 306 -1.81 4.57 6.33
N ILE A 307 -1.33 3.59 5.56
CA ILE A 307 -1.71 2.19 5.66
C ILE A 307 -0.50 1.40 6.14
N PRO A 308 -0.48 0.97 7.41
CA PRO A 308 0.60 0.16 7.96
C PRO A 308 0.67 -1.23 7.34
N SER A 309 1.79 -1.92 7.55
CA SER A 309 1.90 -3.35 7.25
C SER A 309 0.88 -4.17 8.05
N CYS A 310 0.45 -5.30 7.50
CA CYS A 310 -0.35 -6.28 8.24
C CYS A 310 0.36 -6.79 9.52
N CYS A 311 1.69 -6.72 9.58
CA CYS A 311 2.45 -7.03 10.80
C CYS A 311 2.25 -5.99 11.93
N CYS A 312 1.63 -4.84 11.65
CA CYS A 312 1.24 -3.84 12.64
C CYS A 312 -0.26 -3.98 13.05
N ALA A 313 -0.92 -5.06 12.67
CA ALA A 313 -2.27 -5.37 13.13
C ALA A 313 -2.27 -5.70 14.63
N LEU A 314 -3.43 -5.54 15.29
CA LEU A 314 -3.56 -5.69 16.75
C LEU A 314 -2.95 -6.99 17.26
N ASP A 315 -3.27 -8.12 16.63
CA ASP A 315 -2.79 -9.44 17.05
C ASP A 315 -1.26 -9.57 16.97
N ALA A 316 -0.64 -8.96 15.96
CA ALA A 316 0.80 -9.00 15.79
C ALA A 316 1.52 -8.10 16.82
N VAL A 317 0.96 -6.93 17.13
CA VAL A 317 1.52 -5.99 18.11
C VAL A 317 1.39 -6.52 19.53
N THR A 318 0.28 -7.17 19.88
CA THR A 318 0.09 -7.76 21.22
C THR A 318 1.00 -8.97 21.45
N LEU A 319 1.32 -9.76 20.43
CA LEU A 319 2.27 -10.86 20.54
C LEU A 319 3.71 -10.39 20.83
N MET A 320 4.10 -9.24 20.31
CA MET A 320 5.45 -8.69 20.55
C MET A 320 5.64 -8.18 21.99
N THR A 321 4.60 -7.70 22.64
CA THR A 321 4.67 -7.24 24.05
C THR A 321 4.79 -8.39 25.04
N THR A 322 4.32 -9.58 24.73
CA THR A 322 4.49 -10.76 25.59
C THR A 322 5.90 -11.35 25.52
N GLY A 323 6.68 -11.06 24.47
CA GLY A 323 8.06 -11.54 24.31
C GLY A 323 9.10 -10.82 25.14
N THR A 324 8.82 -9.61 25.63
CA THR A 324 9.76 -8.84 26.45
C THR A 324 9.88 -9.30 27.89
N ASN A 325 8.97 -10.14 28.37
CA ASN A 325 9.01 -10.69 29.73
C ASN A 325 9.96 -11.91 29.87
N PHE A 326 10.49 -12.45 28.79
CA PHE A 326 11.44 -13.57 28.84
C PHE A 326 12.89 -13.17 29.11
N LEU A 327 13.24 -11.88 29.10
CA LEU A 327 14.61 -11.41 29.30
C LEU A 327 14.89 -10.92 30.74
N ASN A 328 13.91 -10.96 31.65
CA ASN A 328 14.08 -10.47 33.04
C ASN A 328 14.04 -11.57 34.12
N GLU A 329 14.06 -12.84 33.75
CA GLU A 329 14.16 -13.95 34.72
C GLU A 329 15.38 -14.81 34.42
N HIS A 330 16.58 -14.26 34.64
CA HIS A 330 17.77 -15.05 35.04
C HIS A 330 18.82 -14.14 35.68
#